data_0d243550ae0b810217f176813d7db813
#
_entry.id   0d243550ae0b810217f176813d7db813
#
_cell.length_a   1.000
_cell.length_b   1.000
_cell.length_c   1.000
_cell.angle_alpha   90.00
_cell.angle_beta   90.00
_cell.angle_gamma   90.00
#
_symmetry.space_group_name_H-M   'P 1'
#
loop_
_entity.id
_entity.type
_entity.pdbx_description
1 polymer ?
#
loop_
_entity_poly.entity_id
_entity_poly.type
_entity_poly.pdbx_seq_one_letter_code
_entity_poly.pdbx_strand_id
1 'polypeptide(L)'
;MGRLALSLLVVAVATLLGLVALASNWVRSEALDTAVWVETSGELLADEPIRREVAAQIADQTQVPGGPAAEAAIAQALALPEVEPLWREANERTHSLLVAVVDESLAAGSLGTDGAGEPLLLDLTPIADRLGADLGLPPGALGDEIALEVVSANELEALRGAGDLLDAVAIATLV
;
A
#
# COMPACT_ATOMS: atom_id res chain seq x y z
N MET A 1 -30.89 21.40 -34.89
CA MET A 1 -29.99 21.59 -33.70
C MET A 1 -29.89 20.33 -32.81
N GLY A 2 -30.96 19.53 -32.58
CA GLY A 2 -30.94 18.36 -31.70
C GLY A 2 -29.95 17.25 -32.07
N ARG A 3 -29.76 16.98 -33.39
CA ARG A 3 -28.87 15.89 -33.84
C ARG A 3 -27.39 16.18 -33.57
N LEU A 4 -26.96 17.45 -33.72
CA LEU A 4 -25.58 17.85 -33.40
C LEU A 4 -25.32 17.81 -31.89
N ALA A 5 -26.27 18.25 -31.06
CA ALA A 5 -26.16 18.18 -29.62
C ALA A 5 -26.10 16.72 -29.13
N LEU A 6 -26.91 15.83 -29.70
CA LEU A 6 -26.87 14.40 -29.40
C LEU A 6 -25.53 13.77 -29.79
N SER A 7 -25.03 14.09 -31.00
CA SER A 7 -23.71 13.58 -31.44
C SER A 7 -22.57 14.04 -30.55
N LEU A 8 -22.57 15.31 -30.15
CA LEU A 8 -21.56 15.83 -29.20
C LEU A 8 -21.64 15.17 -27.82
N LEU A 9 -22.86 14.92 -27.32
CA LEU A 9 -23.07 14.21 -26.08
C LEU A 9 -22.51 12.78 -26.15
N VAL A 10 -22.82 12.04 -27.22
CA VAL A 10 -22.33 10.67 -27.42
C VAL A 10 -20.81 10.64 -27.50
N VAL A 11 -20.18 11.57 -28.21
CA VAL A 11 -18.71 11.67 -28.28
C VAL A 11 -18.12 11.99 -26.91
N ALA A 12 -18.71 12.92 -26.17
CA ALA A 12 -18.21 13.28 -24.83
C ALA A 12 -18.30 12.08 -23.87
N VAL A 13 -19.42 11.35 -23.87
CA VAL A 13 -19.60 10.15 -23.04
C VAL A 13 -18.61 9.06 -23.47
N ALA A 14 -18.46 8.78 -24.76
CA ALA A 14 -17.52 7.78 -25.25
C ALA A 14 -16.06 8.12 -24.88
N THR A 15 -15.68 9.40 -24.94
CA THR A 15 -14.35 9.85 -24.52
C THR A 15 -14.15 9.66 -23.03
N LEU A 16 -15.13 10.01 -22.21
CA LEU A 16 -15.06 9.83 -20.76
C LEU A 16 -14.91 8.34 -20.39
N LEU A 17 -15.72 7.48 -21.01
CA LEU A 17 -15.64 6.03 -20.80
C LEU A 17 -14.29 5.45 -21.24
N GLY A 18 -13.76 5.94 -22.36
CA GLY A 18 -12.43 5.55 -22.83
C GLY A 18 -11.32 5.93 -21.84
N LEU A 19 -11.39 7.13 -21.25
CA LEU A 19 -10.44 7.57 -20.21
C LEU A 19 -10.56 6.74 -18.93
N VAL A 20 -11.78 6.44 -18.50
CA VAL A 20 -12.02 5.58 -17.32
C VAL A 20 -11.49 4.17 -17.57
N ALA A 21 -11.76 3.58 -18.74
CA ALA A 21 -11.25 2.27 -19.10
C ALA A 21 -9.71 2.21 -19.14
N LEU A 22 -9.09 3.25 -19.70
CA LEU A 22 -7.63 3.36 -19.73
C LEU A 22 -7.04 3.47 -18.33
N ALA A 23 -7.62 4.33 -17.48
CA ALA A 23 -7.20 4.49 -16.09
C ALA A 23 -7.37 3.19 -15.29
N SER A 24 -8.51 2.51 -15.43
CA SER A 24 -8.77 1.24 -14.77
C SER A 24 -7.80 0.15 -15.19
N ASN A 25 -7.48 0.08 -16.51
CA ASN A 25 -6.50 -0.87 -17.00
C ASN A 25 -5.09 -0.57 -16.48
N TRP A 26 -4.72 0.71 -16.41
CA TRP A 26 -3.43 1.11 -15.84
C TRP A 26 -3.33 0.75 -14.36
N VAL A 27 -4.35 1.05 -13.56
CA VAL A 27 -4.38 0.68 -12.13
C VAL A 27 -4.20 -0.84 -11.96
N ARG A 28 -4.89 -1.65 -12.76
CA ARG A 28 -4.77 -3.11 -12.67
C ARG A 28 -3.39 -3.62 -13.08
N SER A 29 -2.77 -3.03 -14.09
CA SER A 29 -1.49 -3.52 -14.61
C SER A 29 -0.27 -3.00 -13.85
N GLU A 30 -0.38 -1.88 -13.16
CA GLU A 30 0.74 -1.25 -12.46
C GLU A 30 0.56 -1.25 -10.95
N ALA A 31 -0.59 -0.76 -10.47
CA ALA A 31 -0.81 -0.58 -9.04
C ALA A 31 -1.20 -1.88 -8.31
N LEU A 32 -1.86 -2.83 -9.00
CA LEU A 32 -2.27 -4.11 -8.43
C LEU A 32 -1.32 -5.26 -8.79
N ASP A 33 -0.25 -5.02 -9.57
CA ASP A 33 0.78 -6.02 -9.82
C ASP A 33 1.78 -6.07 -8.66
N THR A 34 1.71 -7.14 -7.87
CA THR A 34 2.56 -7.31 -6.69
C THR A 34 4.04 -7.38 -7.06
N ALA A 35 4.41 -7.92 -8.22
CA ALA A 35 5.82 -7.99 -8.62
C ALA A 35 6.39 -6.59 -8.93
N VAL A 36 5.64 -5.77 -9.65
CA VAL A 36 6.00 -4.37 -9.95
C VAL A 36 6.07 -3.56 -8.65
N TRP A 37 5.11 -3.76 -7.75
CA TRP A 37 5.10 -3.11 -6.45
C TRP A 37 6.34 -3.45 -5.61
N VAL A 38 6.69 -4.74 -5.49
CA VAL A 38 7.83 -5.21 -4.71
C VAL A 38 9.15 -4.71 -5.29
N GLU A 39 9.29 -4.67 -6.62
CA GLU A 39 10.47 -4.11 -7.28
C GLU A 39 10.62 -2.62 -6.94
N THR A 40 9.56 -1.84 -7.14
CA THR A 40 9.57 -0.40 -6.86
C THR A 40 9.78 -0.09 -5.37
N SER A 41 9.09 -0.80 -4.48
CA SER A 41 9.22 -0.60 -3.03
C SER A 41 10.59 -1.03 -2.49
N GLY A 42 11.22 -2.03 -3.14
CA GLY A 42 12.58 -2.44 -2.81
C GLY A 42 13.61 -1.32 -2.99
N GLU A 43 13.44 -0.49 -4.02
CA GLU A 43 14.30 0.66 -4.28
C GLU A 43 14.13 1.80 -3.24
N LEU A 44 12.98 1.87 -2.57
CA LEU A 44 12.71 2.94 -1.60
C LEU A 44 13.69 2.94 -0.41
N LEU A 45 14.13 1.76 0.05
CA LEU A 45 15.15 1.68 1.10
C LEU A 45 16.54 2.13 0.63
N ALA A 46 16.81 2.22 -0.67
CA ALA A 46 18.03 2.81 -1.19
C ALA A 46 18.07 4.34 -0.98
N ASP A 47 16.90 4.98 -0.87
CA ASP A 47 16.77 6.41 -0.62
C ASP A 47 16.98 6.75 0.85
N GLU A 48 18.00 7.58 1.16
CA GLU A 48 18.37 7.94 2.53
C GLU A 48 17.28 8.71 3.29
N PRO A 49 16.58 9.69 2.70
CA PRO A 49 15.43 10.34 3.31
C PRO A 49 14.34 9.35 3.75
N ILE A 50 13.99 8.39 2.91
CA ILE A 50 12.97 7.39 3.21
C ILE A 50 13.43 6.48 4.35
N ARG A 51 14.68 6.00 4.30
CA ARG A 51 15.24 5.20 5.40
C ARG A 51 15.20 5.91 6.74
N ARG A 52 15.49 7.23 6.75
CA ARG A 52 15.42 8.01 7.99
C ARG A 52 14.00 8.13 8.53
N GLU A 53 13.03 8.31 7.65
CA GLU A 53 11.63 8.37 8.07
C GLU A 53 11.16 7.04 8.65
N VAL A 54 11.47 5.93 7.98
CA VAL A 54 11.17 4.58 8.49
C VAL A 54 11.88 4.33 9.82
N ALA A 55 13.14 4.74 9.94
CA ALA A 55 13.91 4.60 11.18
C ALA A 55 13.31 5.42 12.32
N ALA A 56 12.85 6.63 12.07
CA ALA A 56 12.19 7.48 13.06
C ALA A 56 10.89 6.82 13.56
N GLN A 57 10.09 6.25 12.67
CA GLN A 57 8.87 5.55 13.04
C GLN A 57 9.14 4.28 13.86
N ILE A 58 10.15 3.49 13.47
CA ILE A 58 10.57 2.32 14.27
C ILE A 58 11.04 2.78 15.66
N ALA A 59 11.86 3.83 15.75
CA ALA A 59 12.36 4.35 17.01
C ALA A 59 11.22 4.83 17.93
N ASP A 60 10.22 5.48 17.36
CA ASP A 60 9.04 5.97 18.10
C ASP A 60 8.21 4.81 18.67
N GLN A 61 7.94 3.79 17.87
CA GLN A 61 7.17 2.63 18.28
C GLN A 61 7.89 1.75 19.31
N THR A 62 9.19 1.57 19.14
CA THR A 62 10.00 0.73 20.03
C THR A 62 10.41 1.43 21.31
N GLN A 63 10.20 2.76 21.40
CA GLN A 63 10.63 3.59 22.53
C GLN A 63 12.10 3.37 22.91
N VAL A 64 12.97 3.10 21.93
CA VAL A 64 14.41 2.87 22.14
C VAL A 64 15.02 4.12 22.72
N PRO A 65 15.70 4.02 23.89
CA PRO A 65 16.38 5.16 24.46
C PRO A 65 17.52 5.61 23.53
N GLY A 66 17.66 6.91 23.30
CA GLY A 66 18.76 7.44 22.50
C GLY A 66 18.37 8.54 21.51
N GLY A 67 17.08 8.78 21.28
CA GLY A 67 16.59 9.82 20.40
C GLY A 67 17.26 9.81 19.03
N PRO A 68 17.79 10.94 18.51
CA PRO A 68 18.36 11.03 17.18
C PRO A 68 19.53 10.06 16.92
N ALA A 69 20.24 9.63 17.95
CA ALA A 69 21.33 8.66 17.81
C ALA A 69 20.79 7.23 17.56
N ALA A 70 19.68 6.88 18.21
CA ALA A 70 18.99 5.61 17.95
C ALA A 70 18.40 5.58 16.54
N GLU A 71 17.72 6.64 16.11
CA GLU A 71 17.20 6.79 14.75
C GLU A 71 18.32 6.62 13.72
N ALA A 72 19.46 7.30 13.90
CA ALA A 72 20.60 7.18 13.01
C ALA A 72 21.16 5.75 12.94
N ALA A 73 21.22 5.05 14.07
CA ALA A 73 21.68 3.67 14.13
C ALA A 73 20.71 2.72 13.40
N ILE A 74 19.40 2.90 13.60
CA ILE A 74 18.37 2.14 12.89
C ILE A 74 18.44 2.42 11.38
N ALA A 75 18.58 3.69 10.97
CA ALA A 75 18.70 4.05 9.55
C ALA A 75 19.93 3.43 8.87
N GLN A 76 21.05 3.32 9.60
CA GLN A 76 22.25 2.62 9.12
C GLN A 76 22.01 1.11 9.00
N ALA A 77 21.35 0.52 9.96
CA ALA A 77 21.02 -0.89 9.96
C ALA A 77 20.02 -1.27 8.84
N LEU A 78 19.05 -0.40 8.54
CA LEU A 78 18.15 -0.54 7.39
C LEU A 78 18.88 -0.51 6.03
N ALA A 79 20.08 0.03 5.97
CA ALA A 79 20.92 0.02 4.76
C ALA A 79 21.72 -1.28 4.57
N LEU A 80 21.66 -2.21 5.51
CA LEU A 80 22.39 -3.49 5.40
C LEU A 80 21.73 -4.38 4.32
N PRO A 81 22.53 -5.09 3.52
CA PRO A 81 22.02 -5.97 2.47
C PRO A 81 21.08 -7.07 2.99
N GLU A 82 21.23 -7.48 4.24
CA GLU A 82 20.43 -8.51 4.89
C GLU A 82 19.00 -8.05 5.18
N VAL A 83 18.76 -6.74 5.23
CA VAL A 83 17.44 -6.16 5.50
C VAL A 83 16.59 -6.07 4.23
N GLU A 84 17.22 -5.91 3.06
CA GLU A 84 16.49 -5.79 1.78
C GLU A 84 15.50 -6.95 1.54
N PRO A 85 15.87 -8.24 1.69
CA PRO A 85 14.92 -9.33 1.49
C PRO A 85 13.76 -9.31 2.48
N LEU A 86 13.99 -8.92 3.73
CA LEU A 86 12.93 -8.82 4.74
C LEU A 86 11.96 -7.68 4.41
N TRP A 87 12.48 -6.56 3.93
CA TRP A 87 11.68 -5.44 3.47
C TRP A 87 10.81 -5.81 2.27
N ARG A 88 11.38 -6.51 1.29
CA ARG A 88 10.64 -7.00 0.11
C ARG A 88 9.52 -7.97 0.53
N GLU A 89 9.82 -8.92 1.42
CA GLU A 89 8.84 -9.88 1.93
C GLU A 89 7.69 -9.20 2.68
N ALA A 90 7.99 -8.21 3.52
CA ALA A 90 6.98 -7.43 4.22
C ALA A 90 6.07 -6.67 3.23
N ASN A 91 6.66 -6.01 2.23
CA ASN A 91 5.92 -5.29 1.20
C ASN A 91 5.07 -6.22 0.33
N GLU A 92 5.59 -7.39 -0.05
CA GLU A 92 4.86 -8.40 -0.82
C GLU A 92 3.61 -8.88 -0.08
N ARG A 93 3.74 -9.20 1.21
CA ARG A 93 2.60 -9.62 2.05
C ARG A 93 1.57 -8.51 2.17
N THR A 94 2.00 -7.30 2.49
CA THR A 94 1.08 -6.15 2.66
C THR A 94 0.36 -5.82 1.36
N HIS A 95 1.08 -5.80 0.24
CA HIS A 95 0.47 -5.54 -1.06
C HIS A 95 -0.50 -6.66 -1.49
N SER A 96 -0.16 -7.91 -1.24
CA SER A 96 -1.05 -9.04 -1.53
C SER A 96 -2.35 -8.97 -0.73
N LEU A 97 -2.29 -8.52 0.53
CA LEU A 97 -3.48 -8.24 1.33
C LEU A 97 -4.31 -7.10 0.75
N LEU A 98 -3.66 -6.01 0.32
CA LEU A 98 -4.35 -4.89 -0.33
C LEU A 98 -5.08 -5.36 -1.60
N VAL A 99 -4.40 -6.11 -2.46
CA VAL A 99 -4.99 -6.67 -3.69
C VAL A 99 -6.17 -7.57 -3.37
N ALA A 100 -6.04 -8.46 -2.37
CA ALA A 100 -7.12 -9.34 -1.96
C ALA A 100 -8.35 -8.54 -1.47
N VAL A 101 -8.16 -7.48 -0.68
CA VAL A 101 -9.25 -6.60 -0.22
C VAL A 101 -9.92 -5.90 -1.41
N VAL A 102 -9.15 -5.43 -2.38
CA VAL A 102 -9.68 -4.78 -3.58
C VAL A 102 -10.43 -5.79 -4.45
N ASP A 103 -9.87 -6.96 -4.70
CA ASP A 103 -10.49 -8.02 -5.53
C ASP A 103 -11.76 -8.57 -4.87
N GLU A 104 -11.76 -8.77 -3.55
CA GLU A 104 -12.95 -9.23 -2.83
C GLU A 104 -14.08 -8.19 -2.89
N SER A 105 -13.75 -6.91 -2.79
CA SER A 105 -14.73 -5.83 -2.95
C SER A 105 -15.29 -5.75 -4.36
N LEU A 106 -14.46 -5.99 -5.39
CA LEU A 106 -14.88 -6.05 -6.79
C LEU A 106 -15.73 -7.28 -7.11
N ALA A 107 -15.41 -8.44 -6.51
CA ALA A 107 -16.13 -9.70 -6.75
C ALA A 107 -17.48 -9.78 -6.04
N ALA A 108 -17.60 -9.18 -4.87
CA ALA A 108 -18.80 -9.25 -4.04
C ALA A 108 -19.92 -8.32 -4.52
N GLY A 109 -19.62 -7.30 -5.36
CA GLY A 109 -20.63 -6.29 -5.77
C GLY A 109 -21.35 -5.61 -4.59
N SER A 110 -20.89 -5.91 -3.38
CA SER A 110 -21.33 -5.31 -2.13
C SER A 110 -20.25 -5.56 -1.08
N LEU A 111 -19.71 -4.50 -0.58
CA LEU A 111 -18.77 -4.52 0.52
C LEU A 111 -19.45 -5.13 1.74
N GLY A 112 -19.10 -6.37 2.05
CA GLY A 112 -19.39 -6.95 3.35
C GLY A 112 -18.81 -6.02 4.42
N THR A 113 -19.66 -5.57 5.33
CA THR A 113 -19.33 -4.63 6.41
C THR A 113 -18.41 -5.23 7.48
N ASP A 114 -17.93 -6.45 7.29
CA ASP A 114 -17.27 -7.24 8.33
C ASP A 114 -15.76 -7.05 8.41
N GLY A 115 -15.16 -6.24 7.51
CA GLY A 115 -13.76 -5.81 7.54
C GLY A 115 -13.59 -4.28 7.54
N ALA A 116 -14.67 -3.55 7.80
CA ALA A 116 -14.65 -2.09 7.81
C ALA A 116 -13.94 -1.59 9.06
N GLY A 117 -12.78 -0.99 8.89
CA GLY A 117 -12.18 -0.14 9.90
C GLY A 117 -10.80 -0.53 10.39
N GLU A 118 -10.18 -1.59 9.91
CA GLU A 118 -8.78 -1.86 10.26
C GLU A 118 -7.83 -1.26 9.21
N PRO A 119 -6.81 -0.50 9.64
CA PRO A 119 -5.79 0.03 8.74
C PRO A 119 -4.96 -1.11 8.13
N LEU A 120 -4.44 -0.90 6.93
CA LEU A 120 -3.47 -1.82 6.35
C LEU A 120 -2.09 -1.53 6.93
N LEU A 121 -1.51 -2.53 7.58
CA LEU A 121 -0.25 -2.43 8.28
C LEU A 121 0.85 -3.19 7.54
N LEU A 122 2.01 -2.57 7.41
CA LEU A 122 3.26 -3.20 6.98
C LEU A 122 3.96 -3.74 8.23
N ASP A 123 4.05 -5.07 8.35
CA ASP A 123 4.73 -5.71 9.47
C ASP A 123 6.25 -5.57 9.34
N LEU A 124 6.85 -4.81 10.23
CA LEU A 124 8.29 -4.59 10.33
C LEU A 124 8.93 -5.40 11.47
N THR A 125 8.18 -6.26 12.15
CA THR A 125 8.69 -7.10 13.25
C THR A 125 9.88 -7.95 12.82
N PRO A 126 9.91 -8.62 11.64
CA PRO A 126 11.08 -9.38 11.22
C PRO A 126 12.34 -8.53 11.02
N ILE A 127 12.17 -7.28 10.60
CA ILE A 127 13.27 -6.33 10.45
C ILE A 127 13.78 -5.91 11.83
N ALA A 128 12.88 -5.59 12.75
CA ALA A 128 13.24 -5.21 14.12
C ALA A 128 13.94 -6.36 14.87
N ASP A 129 13.47 -7.57 14.73
CA ASP A 129 14.13 -8.76 15.31
C ASP A 129 15.53 -8.94 14.74
N ARG A 130 15.72 -8.75 13.45
CA ARG A 130 17.04 -8.78 12.82
C ARG A 130 17.96 -7.71 13.38
N LEU A 131 17.48 -6.46 13.46
CA LEU A 131 18.22 -5.35 14.05
C LEU A 131 18.56 -5.61 15.51
N GLY A 132 17.62 -6.13 16.29
CA GLY A 132 17.86 -6.51 17.69
C GLY A 132 18.96 -7.55 17.81
N ALA A 133 18.95 -8.57 16.95
CA ALA A 133 20.00 -9.61 16.96
C ALA A 133 21.38 -9.03 16.62
N ASP A 134 21.48 -8.12 15.64
CA ASP A 134 22.75 -7.47 15.28
C ASP A 134 23.26 -6.54 16.40
N LEU A 135 22.36 -5.99 17.21
CA LEU A 135 22.68 -5.21 18.41
C LEU A 135 22.92 -6.09 19.66
N GLY A 136 22.81 -7.40 19.53
CA GLY A 136 22.96 -8.35 20.65
C GLY A 136 21.80 -8.34 21.64
N LEU A 137 20.63 -7.87 21.22
CA LEU A 137 19.41 -7.84 22.04
C LEU A 137 18.65 -9.18 21.88
N PRO A 138 17.90 -9.60 22.92
CA PRO A 138 17.03 -10.77 22.79
C PRO A 138 15.87 -10.51 21.80
N PRO A 139 15.29 -11.57 21.17
CA PRO A 139 14.11 -11.43 20.33
C PRO A 139 12.98 -10.70 21.07
N GLY A 140 12.26 -9.82 20.36
CA GLY A 140 11.20 -9.00 20.93
C GLY A 140 11.67 -7.82 21.80
N ALA A 141 12.98 -7.61 21.97
CA ALA A 141 13.49 -6.51 22.78
C ALA A 141 13.18 -5.12 22.20
N LEU A 142 12.94 -5.04 20.90
CA LEU A 142 12.53 -3.81 20.22
C LEU A 142 11.00 -3.67 20.14
N GLY A 143 10.23 -4.66 20.62
CA GLY A 143 8.77 -4.70 20.60
C GLY A 143 8.28 -6.02 19.99
N ASP A 144 7.15 -6.51 20.50
CA ASP A 144 6.56 -7.77 20.02
C ASP A 144 5.83 -7.60 18.66
N GLU A 145 5.45 -6.38 18.32
CA GLU A 145 4.75 -6.05 17.07
C GLU A 145 5.14 -4.63 16.65
N ILE A 146 5.82 -4.52 15.52
CA ILE A 146 6.20 -3.24 14.92
C ILE A 146 5.55 -3.17 13.56
N ALA A 147 4.64 -2.22 13.39
CA ALA A 147 3.88 -2.09 12.18
C ALA A 147 3.81 -0.63 11.71
N LEU A 148 3.98 -0.41 10.42
CA LEU A 148 3.81 0.87 9.77
C LEU A 148 2.44 0.92 9.12
N GLU A 149 1.62 1.91 9.47
CA GLU A 149 0.35 2.14 8.78
C GLU A 149 0.62 2.65 7.35
N VAL A 150 0.26 1.83 6.37
CA VAL A 150 0.46 2.13 4.94
C VAL A 150 -0.80 2.76 4.35
N VAL A 151 -1.97 2.26 4.76
CA VAL A 151 -3.28 2.79 4.34
C VAL A 151 -4.16 2.88 5.57
N SER A 152 -4.66 4.08 5.84
CA SER A 152 -5.58 4.30 6.94
C SER A 152 -6.96 3.66 6.67
N ALA A 153 -7.68 3.37 7.74
CA ALA A 153 -9.04 2.83 7.65
C ALA A 153 -9.96 3.69 6.76
N ASN A 154 -9.84 5.02 6.85
CA ASN A 154 -10.64 5.96 6.05
C ASN A 154 -10.26 5.95 4.56
N GLU A 155 -8.98 5.80 4.26
CA GLU A 155 -8.51 5.69 2.87
C GLU A 155 -8.92 4.35 2.26
N LEU A 156 -8.88 3.29 3.05
CA LEU A 156 -9.35 1.96 2.63
C LEU A 156 -10.85 1.98 2.31
N GLU A 157 -11.65 2.68 3.10
CA GLU A 157 -13.08 2.90 2.84
C GLU A 157 -13.31 3.73 1.57
N ALA A 158 -12.50 4.77 1.34
CA ALA A 158 -12.56 5.58 0.13
C ALA A 158 -12.18 4.77 -1.12
N LEU A 159 -11.16 3.91 -1.04
CA LEU A 159 -10.76 3.01 -2.13
C LEU A 159 -11.85 2.00 -2.47
N ARG A 160 -12.53 1.46 -1.47
CA ARG A 160 -13.68 0.57 -1.64
C ARG A 160 -14.83 1.31 -2.37
N GLY A 161 -15.19 2.51 -1.91
CA GLY A 161 -16.23 3.32 -2.55
C GLY A 161 -15.91 3.71 -4.00
N ALA A 162 -14.62 3.89 -4.34
CA ALA A 162 -14.20 4.10 -5.72
C ALA A 162 -14.36 2.84 -6.60
N GLY A 163 -14.15 1.65 -6.04
CA GLY A 163 -14.41 0.37 -6.70
C GLY A 163 -15.88 0.22 -7.10
N ASP A 164 -16.80 0.51 -6.19
CA ASP A 164 -18.25 0.46 -6.43
C ASP A 164 -18.71 1.40 -7.57
N LEU A 165 -18.09 2.60 -7.65
CA LEU A 165 -18.36 3.54 -8.74
C LEU A 165 -17.86 3.01 -10.10
N LEU A 166 -16.71 2.35 -10.14
CA LEU A 166 -16.16 1.77 -11.36
C LEU A 166 -17.03 0.61 -11.87
N ASP A 167 -17.54 -0.22 -10.96
CA ASP A 167 -18.46 -1.32 -11.30
C ASP A 167 -19.81 -0.81 -11.78
N ALA A 168 -20.36 0.20 -11.12
CA ALA A 168 -21.61 0.83 -11.57
C ALA A 168 -21.48 1.41 -12.99
N VAL A 169 -20.32 2.00 -13.32
CA VAL A 169 -20.03 2.52 -14.68
C VAL A 169 -19.85 1.38 -15.68
N ALA A 170 -19.17 0.28 -15.29
CA ALA A 170 -18.97 -0.89 -16.15
C ALA A 170 -20.32 -1.57 -16.50
N ILE A 171 -21.21 -1.72 -15.53
CA ILE A 171 -22.56 -2.29 -15.74
C ILE A 171 -23.40 -1.37 -16.64
N ALA A 172 -23.34 -0.05 -16.43
CA ALA A 172 -24.08 0.92 -17.22
C ALA A 172 -23.64 0.98 -18.70
N THR A 173 -22.44 0.49 -19.04
CA THR A 173 -21.92 0.44 -20.41
C THR A 173 -22.23 -0.86 -21.15
N LEU A 174 -22.75 -1.88 -20.45
CA LEU A 174 -23.11 -3.20 -21.01
C LEU A 174 -24.60 -3.31 -21.36
N VAL A 175 -25.42 -2.31 -21.03
CA VAL A 175 -26.87 -2.21 -21.33
C VAL A 175 -27.12 -1.16 -22.43
#